data_cff9ac77d03b2bfc8561022007b74b39
#
_entry.id   cff9ac77d03b2bfc8561022007b74b39
#
_cell.length_a   1.000
_cell.length_b   1.000
_cell.length_c   1.000
_cell.angle_alpha   90.00
_cell.angle_beta   90.00
_cell.angle_gamma   90.00
#
_symmetry.space_group_name_H-M   'P 1'
#
loop_
_entity.id
_entity.type
_entity.pdbx_description
1 polymer ?
#
loop_
_entity_poly.entity_id
_entity_poly.type
_entity_poly.pdbx_seq_one_letter_code
_entity_poly.pdbx_strand_id
1 'polypeptide(L)'
;DFRVEGGETFAQVQARLKGTVLRLAAAHPGQTIALFSHGTAIRCLQAALRGLGPGEMDGLGHSDNTAVTCLEVEGERTRTVFENDNSHLPDEISTLARQRWWKGRDGTSGDANLWFRPLNLKKEGTVYRTARHEAWQDVNGPAVPFDGDAFQRDALRCWKRAPERAVMCAMQRDETAGLLQMDLDRGAAEGVGYIPFLYMDPAHRRQGLGVQLLGQAVST
;
A
#
# COMPACT_ATOMS: atom_id res chain seq x y z
N ASP A 1 -8.04 14.88 -4.78
CA ASP A 1 -6.73 14.79 -4.14
C ASP A 1 -6.91 14.11 -2.77
N PHE A 2 -6.28 12.95 -2.57
CA PHE A 2 -6.41 12.17 -1.34
C PHE A 2 -5.79 12.91 -0.15
N ARG A 3 -6.48 12.92 0.98
CA ARG A 3 -6.00 13.52 2.23
C ARG A 3 -6.38 12.64 3.42
N VAL A 4 -5.41 12.33 4.26
CA VAL A 4 -5.63 11.74 5.58
C VAL A 4 -6.06 12.86 6.53
N GLU A 5 -6.95 12.59 7.47
CA GLU A 5 -7.35 13.56 8.50
C GLU A 5 -6.12 14.09 9.24
N GLY A 6 -6.00 15.40 9.34
CA GLY A 6 -4.81 16.09 9.91
C GLY A 6 -3.55 16.04 9.05
N GLY A 7 -3.56 15.36 7.89
CA GLY A 7 -2.43 15.26 6.96
C GLY A 7 -2.44 16.29 5.83
N GLU A 8 -1.43 16.21 4.98
CA GLU A 8 -1.31 17.01 3.75
C GLU A 8 -1.93 16.28 2.55
N THR A 9 -2.44 17.03 1.59
CA THR A 9 -2.76 16.53 0.25
C THR A 9 -1.47 16.34 -0.57
N PHE A 10 -1.50 15.53 -1.63
CA PHE A 10 -0.35 15.40 -2.52
C PHE A 10 0.08 16.74 -3.13
N ALA A 11 -0.86 17.60 -3.51
CA ALA A 11 -0.55 18.95 -4.00
C ALA A 11 0.20 19.80 -2.97
N GLN A 12 -0.20 19.71 -1.71
CA GLN A 12 0.50 20.41 -0.61
C GLN A 12 1.92 19.87 -0.41
N VAL A 13 2.10 18.54 -0.44
CA VAL A 13 3.42 17.91 -0.37
C VAL A 13 4.30 18.33 -1.55
N GLN A 14 3.77 18.32 -2.78
CA GLN A 14 4.48 18.79 -3.98
C GLN A 14 4.98 20.22 -3.83
N ALA A 15 4.10 21.14 -3.43
CA ALA A 15 4.44 22.56 -3.26
C ALA A 15 5.49 22.77 -2.15
N ARG A 16 5.31 22.10 -1.01
CA ARG A 16 6.23 22.18 0.14
C ARG A 16 7.63 21.68 -0.21
N LEU A 17 7.73 20.52 -0.86
CA LEU A 17 9.03 19.91 -1.21
C LEU A 17 9.77 20.70 -2.28
N LYS A 18 9.08 21.16 -3.35
CA LYS A 18 9.67 22.02 -4.37
C LYS A 18 10.20 23.31 -3.74
N GLY A 19 9.38 23.99 -2.94
CA GLY A 19 9.79 25.22 -2.24
C GLY A 19 10.97 24.99 -1.29
N THR A 20 11.02 23.83 -0.63
CA THR A 20 12.15 23.48 0.27
C THR A 20 13.44 23.29 -0.49
N VAL A 21 13.42 22.55 -1.61
CA VAL A 21 14.61 22.33 -2.46
C VAL A 21 15.14 23.65 -2.99
N LEU A 22 14.27 24.53 -3.51
CA LEU A 22 14.69 25.84 -4.04
C LEU A 22 15.28 26.74 -2.94
N ARG A 23 14.69 26.77 -1.76
CA ARG A 23 15.24 27.55 -0.61
C ARG A 23 16.60 27.04 -0.16
N LEU A 24 16.78 25.72 -0.07
CA LEU A 24 18.07 25.11 0.31
C LEU A 24 19.15 25.41 -0.75
N ALA A 25 18.81 25.29 -2.04
CA ALA A 25 19.74 25.61 -3.10
C ALA A 25 20.16 27.10 -3.07
N ALA A 26 19.23 28.01 -2.83
CA ALA A 26 19.52 29.44 -2.68
C ALA A 26 20.39 29.76 -1.46
N ALA A 27 20.22 29.03 -0.38
CA ALA A 27 21.02 29.22 0.85
C ALA A 27 22.44 28.63 0.73
N HIS A 28 22.68 27.73 -0.22
CA HIS A 28 23.94 27.01 -0.36
C HIS A 28 24.46 27.02 -1.82
N PRO A 29 24.72 28.20 -2.39
CA PRO A 29 25.14 28.31 -3.80
C PRO A 29 26.47 27.60 -4.05
N GLY A 30 26.54 26.82 -5.13
CA GLY A 30 27.73 26.06 -5.53
C GLY A 30 28.06 24.87 -4.65
N GLN A 31 27.18 24.50 -3.72
CA GLN A 31 27.42 23.37 -2.83
C GLN A 31 26.58 22.16 -3.26
N THR A 32 27.05 20.97 -2.92
CA THR A 32 26.28 19.72 -3.01
C THR A 32 25.60 19.44 -1.67
N ILE A 33 24.29 19.23 -1.71
CA ILE A 33 23.47 18.97 -0.52
C ILE A 33 22.86 17.57 -0.64
N ALA A 34 22.93 16.78 0.40
CA ALA A 34 22.20 15.52 0.49
C ALA A 34 20.91 15.69 1.28
N LEU A 35 19.78 15.32 0.68
CA LEU A 35 18.46 15.33 1.31
C LEU A 35 17.97 13.89 1.44
N PHE A 36 17.61 13.49 2.64
CA PHE A 36 17.04 12.17 2.92
C PHE A 36 15.53 12.28 3.09
N SER A 37 14.77 11.46 2.36
CA SER A 37 13.32 11.51 2.37
C SER A 37 12.72 10.12 2.11
N HIS A 38 11.42 10.06 1.83
CA HIS A 38 10.66 8.82 1.64
C HIS A 38 10.17 8.71 0.20
N GLY A 39 9.96 7.49 -0.29
CA GLY A 39 9.62 7.20 -1.69
C GLY A 39 8.46 8.04 -2.23
N THR A 40 7.32 8.11 -1.52
CA THR A 40 6.16 8.92 -1.95
C THR A 40 6.48 10.42 -1.97
N ALA A 41 7.23 10.92 -0.99
CA ALA A 41 7.64 12.32 -0.93
C ALA A 41 8.58 12.67 -2.11
N ILE A 42 9.53 11.79 -2.43
CA ILE A 42 10.43 11.97 -3.58
C ILE A 42 9.63 11.96 -4.89
N ARG A 43 8.67 11.04 -5.07
CA ARG A 43 7.77 11.04 -6.24
C ARG A 43 6.95 12.34 -6.34
N CYS A 44 6.45 12.87 -5.23
CA CYS A 44 5.77 14.16 -5.20
C CYS A 44 6.70 15.29 -5.67
N LEU A 45 7.96 15.30 -5.23
CA LEU A 45 8.95 16.27 -5.69
C LEU A 45 9.22 16.11 -7.18
N GLN A 46 9.47 14.91 -7.67
CA GLN A 46 9.70 14.62 -9.09
C GLN A 46 8.53 15.08 -9.96
N ALA A 47 7.29 14.83 -9.52
CA ALA A 47 6.09 15.33 -10.18
C ALA A 47 6.06 16.87 -10.25
N ALA A 48 6.29 17.52 -9.10
CA ALA A 48 6.28 18.99 -9.01
C ALA A 48 7.36 19.65 -9.89
N LEU A 49 8.54 19.05 -10.02
CA LEU A 49 9.61 19.52 -10.88
C LEU A 49 9.29 19.38 -12.38
N ARG A 50 8.46 18.41 -12.73
CA ARG A 50 7.98 18.18 -14.11
C ARG A 50 6.67 18.93 -14.42
N GLY A 51 6.09 19.64 -13.46
CA GLY A 51 4.80 20.31 -13.63
C GLY A 51 3.61 19.36 -13.68
N LEU A 52 3.75 18.14 -13.18
CA LEU A 52 2.69 17.13 -13.13
C LEU A 52 1.83 17.32 -11.88
N GLY A 53 0.52 17.23 -12.04
CA GLY A 53 -0.43 17.23 -10.91
C GLY A 53 -0.46 15.89 -10.17
N PRO A 54 -1.16 15.86 -9.00
CA PRO A 54 -1.27 14.62 -8.21
C PRO A 54 -1.85 13.42 -8.96
N GLY A 55 -2.79 13.64 -9.87
CA GLY A 55 -3.41 12.57 -10.68
C GLY A 55 -2.53 12.04 -11.81
N GLU A 56 -1.39 12.67 -12.07
CA GLU A 56 -0.45 12.28 -13.15
C GLU A 56 0.80 11.56 -12.62
N MET A 57 0.85 11.31 -11.32
CA MET A 57 2.02 10.69 -10.66
C MET A 57 2.18 9.20 -10.99
N ASP A 58 1.15 8.53 -11.49
CA ASP A 58 1.18 7.09 -11.77
C ASP A 58 2.20 6.70 -12.84
N GLY A 59 2.51 7.62 -13.77
CA GLY A 59 3.58 7.44 -14.76
C GLY A 59 5.01 7.56 -14.22
N LEU A 60 5.18 7.96 -12.94
CA LEU A 60 6.50 8.07 -12.33
C LEU A 60 6.92 6.76 -11.69
N GLY A 61 8.16 6.35 -11.90
CA GLY A 61 8.75 5.16 -11.28
C GLY A 61 8.75 5.22 -9.75
N HIS A 62 8.81 4.06 -9.13
CA HIS A 62 9.06 3.93 -7.70
C HIS A 62 10.57 3.91 -7.43
N SER A 63 10.98 4.57 -6.34
CA SER A 63 12.36 4.51 -5.87
C SER A 63 12.55 3.29 -4.97
N ASP A 64 13.70 2.63 -5.11
CA ASP A 64 14.14 1.64 -4.14
C ASP A 64 14.55 2.32 -2.82
N ASN A 65 14.66 1.54 -1.75
CA ASN A 65 15.30 2.03 -0.53
C ASN A 65 16.76 2.40 -0.84
N THR A 66 17.18 3.54 -0.35
CA THR A 66 18.50 4.13 -0.61
C THR A 66 18.79 4.54 -2.05
N ALA A 67 17.81 4.45 -2.97
CA ALA A 67 17.99 4.97 -4.33
C ALA A 67 18.27 6.48 -4.30
N VAL A 68 19.09 6.92 -5.24
CA VAL A 68 19.56 8.30 -5.33
C VAL A 68 18.93 8.99 -6.54
N THR A 69 18.45 10.21 -6.32
CA THR A 69 18.05 11.14 -7.40
C THR A 69 18.95 12.37 -7.33
N CYS A 70 19.55 12.75 -8.44
CA CYS A 70 20.42 13.91 -8.52
C CYS A 70 19.73 15.04 -9.28
N LEU A 71 19.71 16.21 -8.65
CA LEU A 71 19.16 17.45 -9.21
C LEU A 71 20.23 18.52 -9.28
N GLU A 72 20.25 19.28 -10.36
CA GLU A 72 20.92 20.57 -10.46
C GLU A 72 19.89 21.68 -10.34
N VAL A 73 20.21 22.68 -9.51
CA VAL A 73 19.31 23.81 -9.24
C VAL A 73 20.06 25.11 -9.46
N GLU A 74 19.56 25.94 -10.39
CA GLU A 74 20.08 27.28 -10.68
C GLU A 74 18.93 28.30 -10.65
N GLY A 75 18.84 29.05 -9.54
CA GLY A 75 17.69 29.89 -9.26
C GLY A 75 16.41 29.05 -9.17
N GLU A 76 15.43 29.35 -10.01
CA GLU A 76 14.18 28.56 -10.09
C GLU A 76 14.23 27.40 -11.10
N ARG A 77 15.31 27.32 -11.89
CA ARG A 77 15.49 26.24 -12.85
C ARG A 77 16.01 24.99 -12.16
N THR A 78 15.41 23.87 -12.49
CA THR A 78 15.82 22.55 -11.99
C THR A 78 16.08 21.64 -13.16
N ARG A 79 17.15 20.85 -13.09
CA ARG A 79 17.48 19.81 -14.05
C ARG A 79 17.72 18.51 -13.30
N THR A 80 16.98 17.47 -13.64
CA THR A 80 17.25 16.14 -13.14
C THR A 80 18.40 15.53 -13.94
N VAL A 81 19.47 15.16 -13.25
CA VAL A 81 20.65 14.51 -13.85
C VAL A 81 20.41 13.02 -14.00
N PHE A 82 19.94 12.38 -12.93
CA PHE A 82 19.46 11.00 -12.92
C PHE A 82 18.41 10.83 -11.82
N GLU A 83 17.59 9.80 -11.93
CA GLU A 83 16.51 9.49 -11.00
C GLU A 83 16.53 8.05 -10.55
N ASN A 84 16.17 7.84 -9.28
CA ASN A 84 15.90 6.51 -8.73
C ASN A 84 17.04 5.50 -8.98
N ASP A 85 18.29 6.00 -9.06
CA ASP A 85 19.46 5.15 -9.26
C ASP A 85 19.65 4.25 -8.04
N ASN A 86 19.50 2.97 -8.24
CA ASN A 86 19.70 1.91 -7.26
C ASN A 86 20.80 0.93 -7.69
N SER A 87 21.66 1.32 -8.62
CA SER A 87 22.71 0.45 -9.20
C SER A 87 23.72 -0.10 -8.17
N HIS A 88 23.81 0.55 -7.00
CA HIS A 88 24.59 0.08 -5.87
C HIS A 88 23.95 -1.06 -5.06
N LEU A 89 22.67 -1.41 -5.34
CA LEU A 89 21.95 -2.46 -4.66
C LEU A 89 21.92 -3.73 -5.52
N PRO A 90 22.48 -4.84 -5.07
CA PRO A 90 22.26 -6.13 -5.70
C PRO A 90 20.80 -6.57 -5.49
N ASP A 91 20.27 -7.39 -6.41
CA ASP A 91 18.86 -7.82 -6.42
C ASP A 91 18.41 -8.48 -5.10
N GLU A 92 19.33 -9.14 -4.40
CA GLU A 92 19.07 -9.84 -3.15
C GLU A 92 18.68 -8.91 -2.00
N ILE A 93 19.14 -7.65 -2.04
CA ILE A 93 18.81 -6.64 -1.01
C ILE A 93 17.92 -5.53 -1.53
N SER A 94 17.72 -5.42 -2.84
CA SER A 94 16.79 -4.47 -3.45
C SER A 94 15.35 -4.74 -2.99
N THR A 95 14.73 -3.74 -2.39
CA THR A 95 13.33 -3.80 -1.99
C THR A 95 12.42 -3.93 -3.20
N LEU A 96 12.70 -3.19 -4.27
CA LEU A 96 11.92 -3.23 -5.50
C LEU A 96 12.07 -4.54 -6.27
N ALA A 97 13.28 -5.11 -6.34
CA ALA A 97 13.50 -6.39 -7.00
C ALA A 97 12.74 -7.52 -6.30
N ARG A 98 12.64 -7.47 -4.97
CA ARG A 98 11.95 -8.46 -4.13
C ARG A 98 10.43 -8.23 -4.05
N GLN A 99 9.98 -6.99 -4.06
CA GLN A 99 8.57 -6.62 -4.01
C GLN A 99 8.05 -6.42 -5.43
N ARG A 100 7.58 -7.47 -6.06
CA ARG A 100 7.07 -7.40 -7.45
C ARG A 100 5.66 -6.82 -7.56
N TRP A 101 5.03 -6.43 -6.45
CA TRP A 101 3.65 -5.96 -6.41
C TRP A 101 3.40 -4.65 -7.18
N TRP A 102 4.42 -3.81 -7.32
CA TRP A 102 4.35 -2.55 -8.07
C TRP A 102 4.52 -2.73 -9.59
N LYS A 103 5.00 -3.90 -10.03
CA LYS A 103 5.04 -4.29 -11.44
C LYS A 103 3.70 -4.94 -11.76
N GLY A 104 2.69 -4.16 -12.15
CA GLY A 104 1.45 -4.71 -12.70
C GLY A 104 1.73 -5.70 -13.84
N ARG A 105 0.74 -6.51 -14.23
CA ARG A 105 0.87 -7.46 -15.34
C ARG A 105 1.38 -6.80 -16.64
N ASP A 106 1.12 -5.50 -16.80
CA ASP A 106 1.48 -4.70 -17.97
C ASP A 106 2.56 -3.65 -17.68
N GLY A 107 3.25 -3.73 -16.53
CA GLY A 107 4.28 -2.76 -16.13
C GLY A 107 3.73 -1.39 -15.70
N THR A 108 2.42 -1.22 -15.60
CA THR A 108 1.78 0.00 -15.11
C THR A 108 1.57 -0.06 -13.60
N SER A 109 1.94 0.98 -12.88
CA SER A 109 1.89 1.02 -11.41
C SER A 109 0.48 1.07 -10.82
N GLY A 110 -0.54 1.37 -11.64
CA GLY A 110 -1.92 1.57 -11.20
C GLY A 110 -2.62 0.31 -10.66
N ASP A 111 -2.14 -0.88 -11.04
CA ASP A 111 -2.79 -2.16 -10.70
C ASP A 111 -2.15 -2.91 -9.54
N ALA A 112 -1.09 -2.36 -8.97
CA ALA A 112 -0.27 -3.07 -7.99
C ALA A 112 -0.74 -2.89 -6.55
N ASN A 113 -1.68 -1.99 -6.29
CA ASN A 113 -2.15 -1.67 -4.95
C ASN A 113 -3.55 -2.22 -4.69
N LEU A 114 -3.70 -2.82 -3.52
CA LEU A 114 -5.03 -3.12 -2.99
C LEU A 114 -5.62 -1.84 -2.35
N TRP A 115 -6.89 -1.62 -2.57
CA TRP A 115 -7.68 -0.73 -1.73
C TRP A 115 -8.64 -1.55 -0.87
N PHE A 116 -9.08 -1.00 0.25
CA PHE A 116 -9.84 -1.76 1.24
C PHE A 116 -11.19 -1.11 1.47
N ARG A 117 -12.23 -1.95 1.52
CA ARG A 117 -13.57 -1.53 1.92
C ARG A 117 -14.13 -2.44 3.00
N PRO A 118 -14.97 -1.91 3.89
CA PRO A 118 -15.72 -2.76 4.82
C PRO A 118 -16.57 -3.79 4.06
N LEU A 119 -16.63 -5.01 4.58
CA LEU A 119 -17.55 -6.04 4.11
C LEU A 119 -18.83 -6.00 4.94
N ASN A 120 -19.97 -5.75 4.31
CA ASN A 120 -21.25 -5.84 5.00
C ASN A 120 -21.72 -7.29 5.10
N LEU A 121 -21.40 -7.95 6.22
CA LEU A 121 -21.70 -9.37 6.42
C LEU A 121 -23.21 -9.70 6.38
N LYS A 122 -24.11 -8.75 6.61
CA LYS A 122 -25.56 -8.97 6.46
C LYS A 122 -26.00 -9.06 5.02
N LYS A 123 -25.35 -8.31 4.12
CA LYS A 123 -25.68 -8.26 2.69
C LYS A 123 -24.78 -9.16 1.86
N GLU A 124 -23.51 -9.25 2.24
CA GLU A 124 -22.42 -9.89 1.47
C GLU A 124 -21.83 -11.12 2.19
N GLY A 125 -22.56 -11.73 3.12
CA GLY A 125 -22.09 -12.87 3.91
C GLY A 125 -21.67 -14.08 3.08
N THR A 126 -22.20 -14.24 1.87
CA THR A 126 -21.80 -15.27 0.91
C THR A 126 -20.36 -15.10 0.44
N VAL A 127 -19.91 -13.86 0.21
CA VAL A 127 -18.49 -13.57 -0.18
C VAL A 127 -17.54 -14.08 0.89
N TYR A 128 -17.81 -13.78 2.16
CA TYR A 128 -17.02 -14.27 3.28
C TYR A 128 -17.02 -15.80 3.35
N ARG A 129 -18.22 -16.42 3.25
CA ARG A 129 -18.40 -17.87 3.38
C ARG A 129 -17.66 -18.64 2.26
N THR A 130 -17.73 -18.14 1.02
CA THR A 130 -17.02 -18.72 -0.12
C THR A 130 -15.50 -18.69 0.11
N ALA A 131 -14.95 -17.52 0.40
CA ALA A 131 -13.52 -17.37 0.65
C ALA A 131 -13.03 -18.23 1.84
N ARG A 132 -13.85 -18.34 2.89
CA ARG A 132 -13.54 -19.17 4.06
C ARG A 132 -13.55 -20.67 3.71
N HIS A 133 -14.49 -21.10 2.88
CA HIS A 133 -14.58 -22.48 2.41
C HIS A 133 -13.40 -22.85 1.51
N GLU A 134 -13.05 -22.00 0.56
CA GLU A 134 -11.88 -22.20 -0.31
C GLU A 134 -10.58 -22.28 0.51
N ALA A 135 -10.37 -21.35 1.42
CA ALA A 135 -9.21 -21.38 2.31
C ALA A 135 -9.17 -22.64 3.19
N TRP A 136 -10.34 -23.12 3.65
CA TRP A 136 -10.44 -24.35 4.42
C TRP A 136 -10.03 -25.56 3.58
N GLN A 137 -10.53 -25.67 2.34
CA GLN A 137 -10.19 -26.75 1.43
C GLN A 137 -8.70 -26.74 1.05
N ASP A 138 -8.12 -25.57 0.84
CA ASP A 138 -6.68 -25.42 0.52
C ASP A 138 -5.78 -25.97 1.63
N VAL A 139 -6.18 -25.81 2.90
CA VAL A 139 -5.37 -26.22 4.05
C VAL A 139 -5.68 -27.65 4.50
N ASN A 140 -6.95 -28.04 4.51
CA ASN A 140 -7.40 -29.30 5.13
C ASN A 140 -7.76 -30.38 4.09
N GLY A 141 -7.94 -29.98 2.83
CA GLY A 141 -8.43 -30.85 1.78
C GLY A 141 -9.97 -30.97 1.75
N PRO A 142 -10.53 -31.46 0.63
CA PRO A 142 -11.99 -31.48 0.42
C PRO A 142 -12.72 -32.52 1.28
N ALA A 143 -12.02 -33.48 1.87
CA ALA A 143 -12.61 -34.53 2.70
C ALA A 143 -12.90 -34.08 4.14
N VAL A 144 -12.33 -32.94 4.59
CA VAL A 144 -12.53 -32.44 5.95
C VAL A 144 -13.78 -31.58 6.01
N PRO A 145 -14.76 -31.89 6.88
CA PRO A 145 -15.99 -31.10 7.01
C PRO A 145 -15.73 -29.64 7.31
N PHE A 146 -16.47 -28.75 6.62
CA PHE A 146 -16.42 -27.30 6.79
C PHE A 146 -17.62 -26.80 7.58
N ASP A 147 -17.41 -26.25 8.78
CA ASP A 147 -18.46 -25.57 9.54
C ASP A 147 -18.52 -24.09 9.20
N GLY A 148 -19.13 -23.79 8.05
CA GLY A 148 -19.28 -22.40 7.58
C GLY A 148 -20.09 -21.53 8.51
N ASP A 149 -21.04 -22.12 9.28
CA ASP A 149 -21.90 -21.36 10.20
C ASP A 149 -21.12 -20.93 11.44
N ALA A 150 -20.20 -21.76 11.95
CA ALA A 150 -19.32 -21.37 13.05
C ALA A 150 -18.42 -20.19 12.65
N PHE A 151 -17.80 -20.25 11.49
CA PHE A 151 -16.96 -19.17 10.98
C PHE A 151 -17.75 -17.88 10.73
N GLN A 152 -18.96 -18.00 10.19
CA GLN A 152 -19.79 -16.83 9.95
C GLN A 152 -20.30 -16.19 11.24
N ARG A 153 -20.63 -16.99 12.26
CA ARG A 153 -21.00 -16.47 13.61
C ARG A 153 -19.83 -15.68 14.23
N ASP A 154 -18.61 -16.21 14.14
CA ASP A 154 -17.43 -15.51 14.65
C ASP A 154 -17.17 -14.20 13.90
N ALA A 155 -17.22 -14.21 12.57
CA ALA A 155 -17.08 -13.02 11.78
C ALA A 155 -18.16 -11.97 12.09
N LEU A 156 -19.42 -12.39 12.27
CA LEU A 156 -20.51 -11.49 12.67
C LEU A 156 -20.29 -10.89 14.06
N ARG A 157 -19.70 -11.64 15.00
CA ARG A 157 -19.32 -11.13 16.32
C ARG A 157 -18.31 -9.97 16.17
N CYS A 158 -17.22 -10.19 15.45
CA CYS A 158 -16.21 -9.17 15.16
C CYS A 158 -16.82 -7.96 14.42
N TRP A 159 -17.60 -8.22 13.37
CA TRP A 159 -18.24 -7.18 12.57
C TRP A 159 -19.22 -6.30 13.37
N LYS A 160 -20.03 -6.87 14.26
CA LYS A 160 -20.93 -6.08 15.12
C LYS A 160 -20.17 -5.12 16.03
N ARG A 161 -18.97 -5.48 16.44
CA ARG A 161 -18.11 -4.64 17.29
C ARG A 161 -17.55 -3.44 16.55
N ALA A 162 -17.10 -3.63 15.30
CA ALA A 162 -16.51 -2.60 14.48
C ALA A 162 -16.88 -2.83 12.98
N PRO A 163 -18.09 -2.45 12.53
CA PRO A 163 -18.58 -2.73 11.18
C PRO A 163 -17.69 -2.16 10.06
N GLU A 164 -17.00 -1.04 10.33
CA GLU A 164 -16.21 -0.32 9.33
C GLU A 164 -14.80 -0.89 9.16
N ARG A 165 -14.36 -1.80 10.03
CA ARG A 165 -12.94 -2.24 10.01
C ARG A 165 -12.68 -3.69 10.42
N ALA A 166 -13.61 -4.36 11.11
CA ALA A 166 -13.35 -5.72 11.60
C ALA A 166 -13.33 -6.78 10.49
N VAL A 167 -14.11 -6.60 9.42
CA VAL A 167 -14.07 -7.49 8.25
C VAL A 167 -14.03 -6.64 6.99
N MET A 168 -12.98 -6.81 6.21
CA MET A 168 -12.70 -5.98 5.04
C MET A 168 -12.46 -6.82 3.80
N CYS A 169 -12.93 -6.32 2.65
CA CYS A 169 -12.49 -6.77 1.34
C CYS A 169 -11.23 -6.01 0.93
N ALA A 170 -10.23 -6.75 0.51
CA ALA A 170 -9.13 -6.23 -0.27
C ALA A 170 -9.52 -6.27 -1.74
N MET A 171 -9.53 -5.12 -2.39
CA MET A 171 -9.97 -4.94 -3.76
C MET A 171 -8.76 -4.63 -4.65
N GLN A 172 -8.72 -5.26 -5.82
CA GLN A 172 -7.83 -4.86 -6.90
C GLN A 172 -8.69 -4.43 -8.08
N ARG A 173 -8.63 -3.16 -8.47
CA ARG A 173 -9.64 -2.55 -9.34
C ARG A 173 -11.06 -2.76 -8.75
N ASP A 174 -11.97 -3.37 -9.49
CA ASP A 174 -13.34 -3.65 -9.06
C ASP A 174 -13.55 -5.10 -8.58
N GLU A 175 -12.47 -5.91 -8.52
CA GLU A 175 -12.52 -7.31 -8.13
C GLU A 175 -12.11 -7.50 -6.66
N THR A 176 -12.74 -8.45 -5.98
CA THR A 176 -12.33 -8.85 -4.64
C THR A 176 -11.09 -9.75 -4.74
N ALA A 177 -9.94 -9.20 -4.38
CA ALA A 177 -8.66 -9.91 -4.41
C ALA A 177 -8.36 -10.66 -3.10
N GLY A 178 -9.04 -10.33 -2.00
CA GLY A 178 -8.83 -10.98 -0.72
C GLY A 178 -9.76 -10.50 0.37
N LEU A 179 -9.64 -11.12 1.53
CA LEU A 179 -10.40 -10.78 2.73
C LEU A 179 -9.50 -10.72 3.95
N LEU A 180 -9.81 -9.80 4.86
CA LEU A 180 -9.20 -9.64 6.16
C LEU A 180 -10.28 -9.62 7.23
N GLN A 181 -10.17 -10.48 8.24
CA GLN A 181 -10.98 -10.40 9.46
C GLN A 181 -10.06 -10.11 10.63
N MET A 182 -10.43 -9.16 11.46
CA MET A 182 -9.73 -8.78 12.68
C MET A 182 -10.65 -8.96 13.88
N ASP A 183 -10.13 -9.49 14.96
CA ASP A 183 -10.77 -9.51 16.27
C ASP A 183 -10.14 -8.42 17.15
N LEU A 184 -10.84 -7.30 17.25
CA LEU A 184 -10.36 -6.10 17.94
C LEU A 184 -10.57 -6.16 19.47
N ASP A 185 -11.21 -7.21 19.98
CA ASP A 185 -11.40 -7.41 21.41
C ASP A 185 -10.37 -8.41 21.98
N ARG A 186 -10.03 -9.44 21.19
CA ARG A 186 -9.11 -10.49 21.61
C ARG A 186 -7.68 -9.94 21.70
N GLY A 187 -7.11 -9.97 22.92
CA GLY A 187 -5.77 -9.48 23.19
C GLY A 187 -5.65 -7.95 23.29
N ALA A 188 -6.77 -7.21 23.21
CA ALA A 188 -6.74 -5.75 23.25
C ALA A 188 -6.15 -5.18 24.55
N ALA A 189 -6.40 -5.81 25.68
CA ALA A 189 -5.87 -5.41 26.97
C ALA A 189 -4.34 -5.54 27.06
N GLU A 190 -3.77 -6.48 26.31
CA GLU A 190 -2.33 -6.73 26.21
C GLU A 190 -1.66 -5.99 25.02
N GLY A 191 -2.41 -5.16 24.28
CA GLY A 191 -1.93 -4.48 23.08
C GLY A 191 -1.64 -5.43 21.90
N VAL A 192 -2.29 -6.61 21.87
CA VAL A 192 -2.13 -7.62 20.82
C VAL A 192 -3.28 -7.56 19.85
N GLY A 193 -2.97 -7.38 18.55
CA GLY A 193 -3.93 -7.54 17.47
C GLY A 193 -4.09 -9.02 17.07
N TYR A 194 -5.31 -9.48 16.85
CA TYR A 194 -5.59 -10.84 16.44
C TYR A 194 -6.29 -10.88 15.07
N ILE A 195 -5.73 -11.64 14.14
CA ILE A 195 -6.25 -11.81 12.77
C ILE A 195 -6.78 -13.25 12.64
N PRO A 196 -8.10 -13.49 12.83
CA PRO A 196 -8.71 -14.83 12.70
C PRO A 196 -8.71 -15.35 11.29
N PHE A 197 -8.68 -14.45 10.29
CA PHE A 197 -8.74 -14.83 8.89
C PHE A 197 -8.05 -13.81 8.00
N LEU A 198 -7.16 -14.32 7.17
CA LEU A 198 -6.52 -13.59 6.08
C LEU A 198 -6.54 -14.48 4.84
N TYR A 199 -7.08 -13.97 3.76
CA TYR A 199 -7.29 -14.73 2.54
C TYR A 199 -6.92 -13.91 1.32
N MET A 200 -6.24 -14.56 0.38
CA MET A 200 -6.04 -14.05 -0.98
C MET A 200 -6.69 -15.02 -1.97
N ASP A 201 -7.48 -14.46 -2.87
CA ASP A 201 -8.06 -15.21 -3.98
C ASP A 201 -6.94 -15.87 -4.80
N PRO A 202 -7.11 -17.13 -5.24
CA PRO A 202 -6.08 -17.87 -6.00
C PRO A 202 -5.53 -17.10 -7.21
N ALA A 203 -6.38 -16.35 -7.93
CA ALA A 203 -5.97 -15.55 -9.09
C ALA A 203 -5.03 -14.39 -8.73
N HIS A 204 -5.04 -13.96 -7.46
CA HIS A 204 -4.25 -12.83 -6.96
C HIS A 204 -3.06 -13.24 -6.09
N ARG A 205 -2.81 -14.55 -5.94
CA ARG A 205 -1.68 -15.09 -5.16
C ARG A 205 -0.36 -14.94 -5.91
N ARG A 206 0.76 -15.02 -5.17
CA ARG A 206 2.14 -14.96 -5.68
C ARG A 206 2.50 -13.65 -6.39
N GLN A 207 1.72 -12.59 -6.17
CA GLN A 207 1.96 -11.25 -6.70
C GLN A 207 2.52 -10.27 -5.64
N GLY A 208 2.85 -10.75 -4.44
CA GLY A 208 3.31 -9.92 -3.32
C GLY A 208 2.20 -9.13 -2.61
N LEU A 209 0.93 -9.32 -2.99
CA LEU A 209 -0.19 -8.53 -2.46
C LEU A 209 -0.54 -8.85 -0.99
N GLY A 210 -0.23 -10.07 -0.52
CA GLY A 210 -0.57 -10.51 0.85
C GLY A 210 0.01 -9.63 1.96
N VAL A 211 1.16 -8.98 1.72
CA VAL A 211 1.77 -8.06 2.69
C VAL A 211 0.92 -6.81 2.90
N GLN A 212 0.12 -6.42 1.91
CA GLN A 212 -0.75 -5.24 2.00
C GLN A 212 -1.95 -5.51 2.93
N LEU A 213 -2.45 -6.77 3.00
CA LEU A 213 -3.48 -7.15 3.97
C LEU A 213 -2.94 -7.05 5.41
N LEU A 214 -1.69 -7.49 5.63
CA LEU A 214 -1.04 -7.34 6.94
C LEU A 214 -0.81 -5.85 7.27
N GLY A 215 -0.38 -5.06 6.29
CA GLY A 215 -0.25 -3.61 6.44
C GLY A 215 -1.56 -2.94 6.83
N GLN A 216 -2.68 -3.34 6.21
CA GLN A 216 -4.02 -2.87 6.59
C GLN A 216 -4.37 -3.24 8.03
N ALA A 217 -4.09 -4.49 8.45
CA ALA A 217 -4.37 -4.93 9.82
C ALA A 217 -3.57 -4.15 10.87
N VAL A 218 -2.31 -3.81 10.57
CA VAL A 218 -1.44 -3.03 11.50
C VAL A 218 -1.87 -1.56 11.59
N SER A 219 -2.47 -1.03 10.52
CA SER A 219 -2.91 0.38 10.46
C SER A 219 -4.32 0.62 11.01
N THR A 220 -5.04 -0.43 11.42
CA THR A 220 -6.43 -0.38 11.92
C THR A 220 -6.50 -0.33 13.43
#